data_7fa8a47973244e401cac750f11d856ca
#
_entry.id   7fa8a47973244e401cac750f11d856ca
#
_cell.length_a   1.000
_cell.length_b   1.000
_cell.length_c   1.000
_cell.angle_alpha   90.00
_cell.angle_beta   90.00
_cell.angle_gamma   90.00
#
_symmetry.space_group_name_H-M   'P 1'
#
loop_
_entity.id
_entity.type
_entity.pdbx_description
1 polymer ?
#
loop_
_entity_poly.entity_id
_entity_poly.type
_entity_poly.pdbx_seq_one_letter_code
_entity_poly.pdbx_strand_id
1 'polypeptide(L)'
;MNACRALPPAEGLAVTLDGPDDFAAWRETARRLLLARVPPPRVVWSVAGEGTGDLFAASAPLPDAPADAAAPRVSRRFLDLAGKAALHSCPDRFALLYRLLWRLQDRLGLLDDAADRDVRRMDELVRTVRRDMHKMRAFLRFRAVRQEDGTEHYVAWFEPQHHILRANAAF
;
A
#
# COMPACT_ATOMS: atom_id res chain seq x y z
N MET A 1 -29.13 -25.27 -26.65
CA MET A 1 -28.01 -24.34 -26.95
C MET A 1 -28.19 -23.10 -26.07
N ASN A 2 -27.61 -23.15 -24.87
CA ASN A 2 -27.61 -21.99 -23.95
C ASN A 2 -26.40 -21.13 -24.23
N ALA A 3 -26.63 -19.98 -24.87
CA ALA A 3 -25.61 -18.96 -25.05
C ALA A 3 -25.21 -18.42 -23.66
N CYS A 4 -23.98 -18.74 -23.24
CA CYS A 4 -23.33 -18.13 -22.10
C CYS A 4 -23.16 -16.64 -22.42
N ARG A 5 -24.10 -15.81 -21.92
CA ARG A 5 -24.04 -14.36 -22.04
C ARG A 5 -22.88 -13.88 -21.17
N ALA A 6 -21.74 -13.59 -21.79
CA ALA A 6 -20.63 -12.95 -21.13
C ALA A 6 -21.15 -11.64 -20.51
N LEU A 7 -21.06 -11.54 -19.19
CA LEU A 7 -21.29 -10.28 -18.48
C LEU A 7 -20.28 -9.26 -19.01
N PRO A 8 -20.69 -8.01 -19.28
CA PRO A 8 -19.74 -6.96 -19.66
C PRO A 8 -18.66 -6.83 -18.58
N PRO A 9 -17.43 -6.46 -18.95
CA PRO A 9 -16.38 -6.22 -17.97
C PRO A 9 -16.92 -5.16 -16.99
N ALA A 10 -17.04 -5.54 -15.73
CA ALA A 10 -17.48 -4.62 -14.69
C ALA A 10 -16.49 -3.45 -14.67
N GLU A 11 -16.98 -2.24 -14.91
CA GLU A 11 -16.20 -1.01 -14.85
C GLU A 11 -15.39 -1.01 -13.55
N GLY A 12 -14.04 -1.05 -13.69
CA GLY A 12 -13.14 -1.06 -12.55
C GLY A 12 -13.19 0.30 -11.85
N LEU A 13 -13.28 0.31 -10.53
CA LEU A 13 -13.16 1.52 -9.73
C LEU A 13 -11.70 1.91 -9.62
N ALA A 14 -11.30 3.03 -10.23
CA ALA A 14 -9.96 3.56 -10.09
C ALA A 14 -9.81 4.31 -8.78
N VAL A 15 -8.75 3.99 -8.04
CA VAL A 15 -8.34 4.67 -6.81
C VAL A 15 -6.92 5.16 -6.97
N THR A 16 -6.73 6.47 -6.91
CA THR A 16 -5.41 7.09 -6.96
C THR A 16 -5.03 7.62 -5.58
N LEU A 17 -3.85 7.21 -5.10
CA LEU A 17 -3.24 7.73 -3.88
C LEU A 17 -2.31 8.90 -4.22
N ASP A 18 -2.25 9.93 -3.38
CA ASP A 18 -1.46 11.14 -3.63
C ASP A 18 0.06 10.90 -3.50
N GLY A 19 0.46 9.89 -2.75
CA GLY A 19 1.86 9.56 -2.55
C GLY A 19 2.13 8.06 -2.44
N PRO A 20 3.35 7.65 -2.79
CA PRO A 20 3.74 6.24 -2.83
C PRO A 20 3.85 5.59 -1.44
N ASP A 21 4.01 6.39 -0.39
CA ASP A 21 4.14 5.97 1.01
C ASP A 21 2.90 6.34 1.86
N ASP A 22 1.79 6.79 1.21
CA ASP A 22 0.58 7.20 1.92
C ASP A 22 -0.29 6.00 2.34
N PHE A 23 0.22 5.29 3.35
CA PHE A 23 -0.51 4.18 3.96
C PHE A 23 -1.79 4.63 4.67
N ALA A 24 -1.85 5.88 5.15
CA ALA A 24 -3.04 6.39 5.83
C ALA A 24 -4.22 6.56 4.87
N ALA A 25 -4.00 7.17 3.70
CA ALA A 25 -5.00 7.31 2.66
C ALA A 25 -5.43 5.93 2.12
N TRP A 26 -4.46 5.02 1.88
CA TRP A 26 -4.80 3.66 1.48
C TRP A 26 -5.70 2.98 2.50
N ARG A 27 -5.38 3.05 3.79
CA ARG A 27 -6.14 2.42 4.87
C ARG A 27 -7.57 2.93 4.95
N GLU A 28 -7.76 4.24 4.85
CA GLU A 28 -9.10 4.84 4.90
C GLU A 28 -9.92 4.44 3.67
N THR A 29 -9.32 4.50 2.48
CA THR A 29 -9.97 4.09 1.23
C THR A 29 -10.31 2.60 1.23
N ALA A 30 -9.37 1.74 1.63
CA ALA A 30 -9.59 0.30 1.72
C ALA A 30 -10.70 -0.05 2.73
N ARG A 31 -10.78 0.71 3.84
CA ARG A 31 -11.88 0.57 4.81
C ARG A 31 -13.23 0.91 4.18
N ARG A 32 -13.35 2.04 3.47
CA ARG A 32 -14.59 2.45 2.79
C ARG A 32 -15.02 1.42 1.75
N LEU A 33 -14.09 0.97 0.90
CA LEU A 33 -14.35 -0.05 -0.11
C LEU A 33 -14.82 -1.38 0.50
N LEU A 34 -14.21 -1.78 1.61
CA LEU A 34 -14.56 -3.01 2.32
C LEU A 34 -15.97 -2.93 2.91
N LEU A 35 -16.33 -1.80 3.54
CA LEU A 35 -17.67 -1.53 4.09
C LEU A 35 -18.73 -1.50 2.97
N ALA A 36 -18.40 -0.92 1.82
CA ALA A 36 -19.24 -0.91 0.63
C ALA A 36 -19.26 -2.26 -0.13
N ARG A 37 -18.56 -3.29 0.40
CA ARG A 37 -18.48 -4.63 -0.20
C ARG A 37 -17.96 -4.64 -1.64
N VAL A 38 -17.02 -3.76 -1.98
CA VAL A 38 -16.38 -3.73 -3.31
C VAL A 38 -15.29 -4.80 -3.36
N PRO A 39 -15.42 -5.86 -4.18
CA PRO A 39 -14.43 -6.93 -4.20
C PRO A 39 -13.12 -6.49 -4.87
N PRO A 40 -11.96 -7.05 -4.47
CA PRO A 40 -10.64 -6.65 -4.97
C PRO A 40 -10.48 -6.60 -6.49
N PRO A 41 -11.05 -7.52 -7.29
CA PRO A 41 -10.92 -7.47 -8.74
C PRO A 41 -11.59 -6.25 -9.41
N ARG A 42 -12.46 -5.55 -8.69
CA ARG A 42 -13.12 -4.33 -9.17
C ARG A 42 -12.36 -3.05 -8.83
N VAL A 43 -11.24 -3.15 -8.12
CA VAL A 43 -10.48 -1.96 -7.68
C VAL A 43 -9.12 -1.92 -8.35
N VAL A 44 -8.86 -0.84 -9.07
CA VAL A 44 -7.56 -0.54 -9.67
C VAL A 44 -6.87 0.52 -8.83
N TRP A 45 -5.75 0.14 -8.20
CA TRP A 45 -4.95 1.04 -7.38
C TRP A 45 -3.85 1.69 -8.21
N SER A 46 -3.68 3.00 -8.07
CA SER A 46 -2.60 3.77 -8.68
C SER A 46 -2.04 4.79 -7.68
N VAL A 47 -0.86 5.31 -7.98
CA VAL A 47 -0.21 6.37 -7.21
C VAL A 47 0.06 7.54 -8.16
N ALA A 48 -0.25 8.74 -7.75
CA ALA A 48 0.00 9.93 -8.54
C ALA A 48 1.50 10.05 -8.85
N GLY A 49 1.83 10.23 -10.14
CA GLY A 49 3.21 10.34 -10.62
C GLY A 49 4.00 9.02 -10.75
N GLU A 50 3.46 7.87 -10.32
CA GLU A 50 4.05 6.55 -10.56
C GLU A 50 3.36 5.86 -11.76
N GLY A 51 3.96 5.95 -12.94
CA GLY A 51 3.63 5.12 -14.09
C GLY A 51 2.21 5.28 -14.63
N THR A 52 1.90 4.47 -15.60
CA THR A 52 0.66 4.42 -16.36
C THR A 52 -0.58 4.20 -15.48
N GLY A 53 -1.07 5.28 -14.86
CA GLY A 53 -2.48 5.30 -14.46
C GLY A 53 -3.29 4.97 -15.71
N ASP A 54 -4.20 4.03 -15.60
CA ASP A 54 -5.09 3.69 -16.70
C ASP A 54 -5.86 4.96 -17.08
N LEU A 55 -5.45 5.60 -18.20
CA LEU A 55 -6.07 6.82 -18.73
C LEU A 55 -7.59 6.64 -19.00
N PHE A 56 -8.05 5.39 -18.98
CA PHE A 56 -9.44 5.02 -19.20
C PHE A 56 -10.18 4.60 -17.92
N ALA A 57 -9.48 4.51 -16.77
CA ALA A 57 -10.14 4.22 -15.52
C ALA A 57 -10.90 5.48 -15.06
N ALA A 58 -12.21 5.45 -15.16
CA ALA A 58 -13.05 6.53 -14.66
C ALA A 58 -12.82 6.67 -13.15
N SER A 59 -12.41 7.86 -12.73
CA SER A 59 -12.37 8.22 -11.31
C SER A 59 -13.81 8.38 -10.82
N ALA A 60 -14.45 7.26 -10.52
CA ALA A 60 -15.80 7.29 -9.93
C ALA A 60 -15.67 7.65 -8.44
N PRO A 61 -16.63 8.38 -7.88
CA PRO A 61 -16.66 8.64 -6.46
C PRO A 61 -16.69 7.31 -5.68
N LEU A 62 -15.92 7.25 -4.58
CA LEU A 62 -15.95 6.08 -3.72
C LEU A 62 -17.36 5.84 -3.20
N PRO A 63 -17.86 4.61 -3.28
CA PRO A 63 -19.20 4.30 -2.80
C PRO A 63 -19.33 4.58 -1.30
N ASP A 64 -20.49 5.02 -0.88
CA ASP A 64 -20.80 5.19 0.53
C ASP A 64 -21.00 3.83 1.20
N ALA A 65 -20.51 3.73 2.42
CA ALA A 65 -20.75 2.55 3.24
C ALA A 65 -22.20 2.52 3.72
N PRO A 66 -22.89 1.35 3.73
CA PRO A 66 -24.19 1.22 4.37
C PRO A 66 -24.12 1.67 5.82
N ALA A 67 -25.17 2.34 6.31
CA ALA A 67 -25.21 2.89 7.68
C ALA A 67 -25.10 1.80 8.77
N ASP A 68 -25.48 0.57 8.45
CA ASP A 68 -25.46 -0.62 9.32
C ASP A 68 -24.24 -1.53 9.07
N ALA A 69 -23.26 -1.08 8.26
CA ALA A 69 -22.10 -1.90 7.94
C ALA A 69 -21.29 -2.23 9.19
N ALA A 70 -21.09 -3.51 9.46
CA ALA A 70 -20.26 -3.97 10.58
C ALA A 70 -18.80 -3.52 10.41
N ALA A 71 -18.18 -3.10 11.50
CA ALA A 71 -16.78 -2.68 11.48
C ALA A 71 -15.85 -3.81 10.99
N PRO A 72 -14.89 -3.52 10.10
CA PRO A 72 -13.97 -4.52 9.58
C PRO A 72 -13.11 -5.12 10.70
N ARG A 73 -12.86 -6.42 10.62
CA ARG A 73 -11.95 -7.13 11.51
C ARG A 73 -10.53 -7.00 10.99
N VAL A 74 -9.70 -6.24 11.70
CA VAL A 74 -8.30 -6.01 11.31
C VAL A 74 -7.39 -6.19 12.51
N SER A 75 -6.43 -7.11 12.42
CA SER A 75 -5.45 -7.33 13.48
C SER A 75 -4.35 -6.27 13.45
N ARG A 76 -3.76 -5.94 14.62
CA ARG A 76 -2.56 -5.08 14.69
C ARG A 76 -1.43 -5.64 13.84
N ARG A 77 -1.23 -6.96 13.86
CA ARG A 77 -0.21 -7.64 13.06
C ARG A 77 -0.37 -7.35 11.56
N PHE A 78 -1.62 -7.40 11.03
CA PHE A 78 -1.85 -7.04 9.64
C PHE A 78 -1.48 -5.58 9.36
N LEU A 79 -1.91 -4.64 10.21
CA LEU A 79 -1.61 -3.22 10.02
C LEU A 79 -0.09 -2.94 10.04
N ASP A 80 0.64 -3.58 10.94
CA ASP A 80 2.10 -3.44 11.04
C ASP A 80 2.83 -3.99 9.80
N LEU A 81 2.39 -5.13 9.27
CA LEU A 81 2.95 -5.71 8.05
C LEU A 81 2.56 -4.90 6.82
N ALA A 82 1.27 -4.53 6.71
CA ALA A 82 0.76 -3.75 5.60
C ALA A 82 1.41 -2.35 5.52
N GLY A 83 1.61 -1.67 6.65
CA GLY A 83 2.31 -0.39 6.68
C GLY A 83 3.76 -0.49 6.18
N LYS A 84 4.44 -1.60 6.45
CA LYS A 84 5.79 -1.83 5.89
C LYS A 84 5.75 -2.21 4.41
N ALA A 85 4.84 -3.11 4.02
CA ALA A 85 4.70 -3.53 2.63
C ALA A 85 4.28 -2.36 1.71
N ALA A 86 3.49 -1.41 2.21
CA ALA A 86 3.09 -0.21 1.49
C ALA A 86 4.28 0.67 1.06
N LEU A 87 5.39 0.63 1.81
CA LEU A 87 6.62 1.36 1.47
C LEU A 87 7.41 0.73 0.32
N HIS A 88 7.04 -0.46 -0.13
CA HIS A 88 7.75 -1.13 -1.23
C HIS A 88 7.47 -0.45 -2.57
N SER A 89 8.45 -0.40 -3.47
CA SER A 89 8.33 0.20 -4.82
C SER A 89 7.52 -0.64 -5.83
N CYS A 90 7.05 -1.84 -5.45
CA CYS A 90 6.24 -2.70 -6.32
C CYS A 90 4.88 -2.04 -6.61
N PRO A 91 4.46 -1.89 -7.89
CA PRO A 91 3.23 -1.16 -8.23
C PRO A 91 1.95 -1.85 -7.75
N ASP A 92 1.93 -3.18 -7.63
CA ASP A 92 0.76 -3.96 -7.21
C ASP A 92 0.62 -4.11 -5.67
N ARG A 93 1.48 -3.46 -4.88
CA ARG A 93 1.51 -3.56 -3.41
C ARG A 93 0.15 -3.25 -2.77
N PHE A 94 -0.51 -2.19 -3.18
CA PHE A 94 -1.79 -1.76 -2.63
C PHE A 94 -2.95 -2.71 -2.99
N ALA A 95 -2.94 -3.25 -4.20
CA ALA A 95 -3.89 -4.27 -4.63
C ALA A 95 -3.70 -5.58 -3.85
N LEU A 96 -2.46 -6.01 -3.62
CA LEU A 96 -2.13 -7.17 -2.78
C LEU A 96 -2.65 -6.98 -1.35
N LEU A 97 -2.39 -5.83 -0.74
CA LEU A 97 -2.82 -5.52 0.63
C LEU A 97 -4.36 -5.52 0.73
N TYR A 98 -5.06 -4.98 -0.27
CA TYR A 98 -6.52 -4.99 -0.29
C TYR A 98 -7.09 -6.40 -0.45
N ARG A 99 -6.48 -7.27 -1.29
CA ARG A 99 -6.88 -8.69 -1.38
C ARG A 99 -6.72 -9.43 -0.05
N LEU A 100 -5.60 -9.21 0.64
CA LEU A 100 -5.38 -9.80 1.96
C LEU A 100 -6.39 -9.28 2.99
N LEU A 101 -6.64 -7.97 3.04
CA LEU A 101 -7.63 -7.36 3.93
C LEU A 101 -9.04 -7.94 3.69
N TRP A 102 -9.44 -8.09 2.43
CA TRP A 102 -10.71 -8.69 2.05
C TRP A 102 -10.86 -10.11 2.56
N ARG A 103 -9.85 -10.95 2.31
CA ARG A 103 -9.85 -12.38 2.72
C ARG A 103 -9.78 -12.56 4.24
N LEU A 104 -9.18 -11.63 4.94
CA LEU A 104 -9.11 -11.64 6.41
C LEU A 104 -10.47 -11.47 7.08
N GLN A 105 -11.50 -10.95 6.38
CA GLN A 105 -12.84 -10.84 6.95
C GLN A 105 -13.46 -12.21 7.22
N ASP A 106 -13.19 -13.19 6.37
CA ASP A 106 -13.72 -14.54 6.46
C ASP A 106 -12.71 -15.54 7.07
N ARG A 107 -11.40 -15.25 6.99
CA ARG A 107 -10.32 -16.15 7.43
C ARG A 107 -9.35 -15.44 8.36
N LEU A 108 -9.67 -15.39 9.65
CA LEU A 108 -8.87 -14.68 10.67
C LEU A 108 -7.42 -15.20 10.80
N GLY A 109 -7.20 -16.52 10.61
CA GLY A 109 -5.87 -17.15 10.66
C GLY A 109 -5.07 -17.08 9.34
N LEU A 110 -5.52 -16.30 8.34
CA LEU A 110 -4.87 -16.24 7.02
C LEU A 110 -3.37 -15.91 7.11
N LEU A 111 -2.99 -14.98 8.00
CA LEU A 111 -1.59 -14.55 8.15
C LEU A 111 -0.65 -15.61 8.72
N ASP A 112 -1.17 -16.70 9.23
CA ASP A 112 -0.39 -17.82 9.78
C ASP A 112 -0.17 -18.93 8.72
N ASP A 113 -0.83 -18.81 7.57
CA ASP A 113 -0.69 -19.72 6.46
C ASP A 113 0.53 -19.38 5.58
N ALA A 114 1.67 -19.95 5.92
CA ALA A 114 2.91 -19.78 5.16
C ALA A 114 2.85 -20.36 3.73
N ALA A 115 1.86 -21.19 3.39
CA ALA A 115 1.66 -21.72 2.04
C ALA A 115 0.87 -20.74 1.15
N ASP A 116 0.16 -19.80 1.74
CA ASP A 116 -0.64 -18.82 0.99
C ASP A 116 0.25 -17.89 0.15
N ARG A 117 -0.09 -17.77 -1.13
CA ARG A 117 0.70 -16.98 -2.09
C ARG A 117 0.75 -15.49 -1.76
N ASP A 118 -0.39 -14.90 -1.38
CA ASP A 118 -0.47 -13.47 -1.09
C ASP A 118 0.24 -13.15 0.25
N VAL A 119 0.15 -14.03 1.25
CA VAL A 119 0.86 -13.90 2.53
C VAL A 119 2.37 -13.93 2.29
N ARG A 120 2.87 -14.93 1.56
CA ARG A 120 4.30 -15.02 1.21
C ARG A 120 4.77 -13.78 0.46
N ARG A 121 3.97 -13.29 -0.50
CA ARG A 121 4.31 -12.10 -1.26
C ARG A 121 4.40 -10.86 -0.36
N MET A 122 3.46 -10.67 0.54
CA MET A 122 3.52 -9.58 1.54
C MET A 122 4.77 -9.68 2.41
N ASP A 123 5.13 -10.88 2.89
CA ASP A 123 6.33 -11.10 3.71
C ASP A 123 7.62 -10.80 2.94
N GLU A 124 7.67 -11.10 1.64
CA GLU A 124 8.79 -10.73 0.76
C GLU A 124 8.94 -9.20 0.68
N LEU A 125 7.83 -8.47 0.42
CA LEU A 125 7.85 -7.01 0.37
C LEU A 125 8.32 -6.43 1.70
N VAL A 126 7.80 -6.91 2.82
CA VAL A 126 8.22 -6.47 4.16
C VAL A 126 9.70 -6.72 4.42
N ARG A 127 10.22 -7.88 4.01
CA ARG A 127 11.63 -8.25 4.21
C ARG A 127 12.57 -7.33 3.45
N THR A 128 12.26 -7.01 2.20
CA THR A 128 13.09 -6.14 1.36
C THR A 128 13.06 -4.70 1.87
N VAL A 129 11.90 -4.18 2.25
CA VAL A 129 11.77 -2.85 2.88
C VAL A 129 12.58 -2.77 4.18
N ARG A 130 12.46 -3.76 5.06
CA ARG A 130 13.25 -3.79 6.31
C ARG A 130 14.75 -3.79 6.06
N ARG A 131 15.20 -4.53 5.05
CA ARG A 131 16.62 -4.55 4.65
C ARG A 131 17.08 -3.18 4.17
N ASP A 132 16.27 -2.50 3.35
CA ASP A 132 16.60 -1.18 2.83
C ASP A 132 16.63 -0.12 3.95
N MET A 133 15.66 -0.14 4.86
CA MET A 133 15.68 0.69 6.08
C MET A 133 16.93 0.46 6.93
N HIS A 134 17.31 -0.81 7.12
CA HIS A 134 18.52 -1.16 7.86
C HIS A 134 19.79 -0.63 7.16
N LYS A 135 19.90 -0.81 5.83
CA LYS A 135 21.02 -0.27 5.05
C LYS A 135 21.13 1.25 5.20
N MET A 136 20.03 1.97 5.07
CA MET A 136 20.02 3.41 5.25
C MET A 136 20.58 3.80 6.62
N ARG A 137 20.08 3.20 7.71
CA ARG A 137 20.55 3.49 9.08
C ARG A 137 22.02 3.12 9.30
N ALA A 138 22.49 2.02 8.71
CA ALA A 138 23.85 1.54 8.88
C ALA A 138 24.88 2.33 8.07
N PHE A 139 24.52 2.82 6.90
CA PHE A 139 25.49 3.38 5.94
C PHE A 139 25.34 4.88 5.69
N LEU A 140 24.25 5.52 6.11
CA LEU A 140 24.08 6.96 5.98
C LEU A 140 25.16 7.69 6.81
N ARG A 141 25.90 8.60 6.17
CA ARG A 141 26.95 9.39 6.81
C ARG A 141 26.68 10.87 6.59
N PHE A 142 26.48 11.59 7.66
CA PHE A 142 26.30 13.03 7.63
C PHE A 142 27.67 13.74 7.58
N ARG A 143 27.74 14.82 6.80
CA ARG A 143 28.87 15.77 6.78
C ARG A 143 28.37 17.13 7.21
N ALA A 144 29.09 17.77 8.10
CA ALA A 144 28.84 19.15 8.47
C ALA A 144 29.25 20.06 7.30
N VAL A 145 28.35 20.95 6.91
CA VAL A 145 28.57 22.00 5.89
C VAL A 145 28.26 23.35 6.52
N ARG A 146 29.29 24.23 6.60
CA ARG A 146 29.11 25.56 7.12
C ARG A 146 28.58 26.49 6.01
N GLN A 147 27.51 27.21 6.29
CA GLN A 147 26.93 28.22 5.41
C GLN A 147 27.67 29.57 5.56
N GLU A 148 27.45 30.50 4.60
CA GLU A 148 28.06 31.85 4.63
C GLU A 148 27.61 32.68 5.83
N ASP A 149 26.40 32.42 6.36
CA ASP A 149 25.83 33.07 7.56
C ASP A 149 26.40 32.49 8.89
N GLY A 150 27.32 31.52 8.82
CA GLY A 150 27.93 30.87 9.97
C GLY A 150 27.11 29.68 10.53
N THR A 151 25.95 29.38 9.99
CA THR A 151 25.16 28.21 10.40
C THR A 151 25.80 26.90 9.90
N GLU A 152 25.61 25.82 10.64
CA GLU A 152 26.11 24.50 10.29
C GLU A 152 24.95 23.57 9.92
N HIS A 153 25.00 23.01 8.71
CA HIS A 153 24.05 22.04 8.22
C HIS A 153 24.70 20.64 8.11
N TYR A 154 23.94 19.61 8.48
CA TYR A 154 24.37 18.22 8.33
C TYR A 154 23.72 17.63 7.09
N VAL A 155 24.50 17.30 6.07
CA VAL A 155 24.05 16.81 4.78
C VAL A 155 24.50 15.37 4.59
N ALA A 156 23.60 14.53 4.09
CA ALA A 156 23.90 13.16 3.72
C ALA A 156 23.19 12.78 2.42
N TRP A 157 23.76 11.85 1.69
CA TRP A 157 23.16 11.31 0.47
C TRP A 157 22.88 9.81 0.63
N PHE A 158 21.69 9.38 0.27
CA PHE A 158 21.30 7.98 0.21
C PHE A 158 20.18 7.78 -0.80
N GLU A 159 20.31 6.78 -1.67
CA GLU A 159 19.28 6.38 -2.64
C GLU A 159 18.62 5.07 -2.19
N PRO A 160 17.46 5.14 -1.53
CA PRO A 160 16.72 3.94 -1.15
C PRO A 160 16.08 3.28 -2.36
N GLN A 161 15.94 1.95 -2.32
CA GLN A 161 15.22 1.18 -3.33
C GLN A 161 13.69 1.27 -3.16
N HIS A 162 13.24 1.66 -1.98
CA HIS A 162 11.84 1.72 -1.57
C HIS A 162 11.50 3.08 -0.94
N HIS A 163 10.24 3.38 -0.74
CA HIS A 163 9.73 4.68 -0.25
C HIS A 163 9.92 4.83 1.27
N ILE A 164 11.16 4.70 1.76
CA ILE A 164 11.47 4.58 3.20
C ILE A 164 11.92 5.88 3.86
N LEU A 165 12.08 6.98 3.11
CA LEU A 165 12.67 8.22 3.63
C LEU A 165 11.89 8.76 4.84
N ARG A 166 10.57 8.97 4.69
CA ARG A 166 9.72 9.46 5.77
C ARG A 166 9.67 8.50 6.96
N ALA A 167 9.62 7.19 6.68
CA ALA A 167 9.58 6.17 7.72
C ALA A 167 10.88 6.10 8.55
N ASN A 168 12.01 6.57 8.00
CA ASN A 168 13.31 6.65 8.68
C ASN A 168 13.59 8.04 9.27
N ALA A 169 12.81 9.08 8.95
CA ALA A 169 13.12 10.46 9.35
C ALA A 169 13.25 10.65 10.87
N ALA A 170 12.40 9.99 11.65
CA ALA A 170 12.46 10.06 13.12
C ALA A 170 13.75 9.45 13.72
N PHE A 171 14.39 8.51 13.01
CA PHE A 171 15.65 7.92 13.44
C PHE A 171 16.83 8.85 13.15
#